data_67a57bedbdf1fee44716f26e18ec1825
#
_entry.id   67a57bedbdf1fee44716f26e18ec1825
#
_cell.length_a   1.000
_cell.length_b   1.000
_cell.length_c   1.000
_cell.angle_alpha   90.00
_cell.angle_beta   90.00
_cell.angle_gamma   90.00
#
_symmetry.space_group_name_H-M   'P 1'
#
loop_
_entity.id
_entity.type
_entity.pdbx_description
1 polymer ?
#
loop_
_entity_poly.entity_id
_entity_poly.type
_entity_poly.pdbx_seq_one_letter_code
_entity_poly.pdbx_strand_id
1 'polypeptide(L)'
;MLRARLDLMPETAPTLRSHLTVGRHTLKPLAAGALYWEAEDTLLVADLHLEKGAAYAARGMLLPPYDTRSTLSRLGKIIAAVDPGRVVALGDSFHRSECADNLVEDDFALLMKLQEGRDWFWICGNHDPHLPESIGGTVCATLTLAGVVLRHEPSEKATGPEIVG
;
A
#
# COMPACT_ATOMS: atom_id res chain seq x y z
N MET A 1 -0.44 58.36 -0.65
CA MET A 1 0.26 57.06 -0.75
C MET A 1 -0.23 56.15 0.35
N LEU A 2 -1.21 55.32 0.08
CA LEU A 2 -1.79 54.37 1.01
C LEU A 2 -1.11 53.00 0.76
N ARG A 3 -0.29 52.49 1.69
CA ARG A 3 0.28 51.15 1.63
C ARG A 3 -0.73 50.20 2.31
N ALA A 4 -1.41 49.39 1.52
CA ALA A 4 -2.17 48.27 2.03
C ALA A 4 -1.20 47.20 2.57
N ARG A 5 -1.29 46.90 3.85
CA ARG A 5 -0.60 45.80 4.53
C ARG A 5 -1.47 44.56 4.28
N LEU A 6 -0.97 43.63 3.46
CA LEU A 6 -1.57 42.30 3.33
C LEU A 6 -1.14 41.51 4.56
N ASP A 7 -2.02 41.37 5.54
CA ASP A 7 -1.85 40.44 6.64
C ASP A 7 -2.06 39.01 6.07
N LEU A 8 -0.93 38.36 5.74
CA LEU A 8 -0.91 36.93 5.48
C LEU A 8 -1.16 36.21 6.82
N MET A 9 -2.41 35.79 7.01
CA MET A 9 -2.74 34.80 8.05
C MET A 9 -1.84 33.57 7.85
N PRO A 10 -1.23 33.03 8.90
CA PRO A 10 -0.49 31.79 8.77
C PRO A 10 -1.50 30.68 8.43
N GLU A 11 -1.36 30.16 7.22
CA GLU A 11 -2.06 28.93 6.79
C GLU A 11 -1.61 27.82 7.74
N THR A 12 -2.46 27.48 8.70
CA THR A 12 -2.19 26.37 9.61
C THR A 12 -2.18 25.11 8.76
N ALA A 13 -1.00 24.59 8.50
CA ALA A 13 -0.83 23.29 7.87
C ALA A 13 -1.74 22.29 8.60
N PRO A 14 -2.52 21.45 7.89
CA PRO A 14 -3.39 20.49 8.53
C PRO A 14 -2.54 19.62 9.44
N THR A 15 -2.84 19.66 10.73
CA THR A 15 -2.18 18.80 11.71
C THR A 15 -2.51 17.36 11.33
N LEU A 16 -1.56 16.61 10.80
CA LEU A 16 -1.70 15.19 10.53
C LEU A 16 -2.19 14.55 11.83
N ARG A 17 -3.37 13.95 11.79
CA ARG A 17 -3.88 13.20 12.95
C ARG A 17 -2.85 12.13 13.26
N SER A 18 -2.35 12.09 14.48
CA SER A 18 -1.35 11.12 14.90
C SER A 18 -1.87 9.67 14.86
N HIS A 19 -3.20 9.49 14.86
CA HIS A 19 -3.86 8.19 14.86
C HIS A 19 -5.21 8.26 14.12
N LEU A 20 -5.59 7.13 13.52
CA LEU A 20 -6.91 6.86 12.95
C LEU A 20 -7.61 5.81 13.80
N THR A 21 -8.94 5.92 13.95
CA THR A 21 -9.74 4.94 14.68
C THR A 21 -10.65 4.20 13.71
N VAL A 22 -10.61 2.86 13.73
CA VAL A 22 -11.47 1.96 12.96
C VAL A 22 -12.14 0.99 13.94
N GLY A 23 -13.45 1.13 14.15
CA GLY A 23 -14.14 0.43 15.23
C GLY A 23 -13.51 0.78 16.58
N ARG A 24 -12.97 -0.22 17.29
CA ARG A 24 -12.27 -0.05 18.59
C ARG A 24 -10.73 0.02 18.42
N HIS A 25 -10.22 -0.04 17.21
CA HIS A 25 -8.80 -0.16 16.92
C HIS A 25 -8.20 1.19 16.54
N THR A 26 -6.96 1.38 16.91
CA THR A 26 -6.18 2.58 16.61
C THR A 26 -5.03 2.22 15.67
N LEU A 27 -4.94 2.94 14.56
CA LEU A 27 -3.90 2.79 13.55
C LEU A 27 -3.08 4.07 13.45
N LYS A 28 -1.79 3.92 13.21
CA LYS A 28 -0.85 5.03 13.06
C LYS A 28 -0.58 5.30 11.57
N PRO A 29 -1.01 6.45 11.03
CA PRO A 29 -0.60 6.85 9.69
C PRO A 29 0.90 7.10 9.63
N LEU A 30 1.55 6.60 8.58
CA LEU A 30 2.96 6.80 8.30
C LEU A 30 3.12 7.79 7.13
N ALA A 31 4.14 8.65 7.20
CA ALA A 31 4.36 9.73 6.23
C ALA A 31 4.51 9.26 4.77
N ALA A 32 4.84 7.99 4.56
CA ALA A 32 5.02 7.40 3.23
C ALA A 32 3.74 6.80 2.63
N GLY A 33 2.55 7.03 3.22
CA GLY A 33 1.28 6.56 2.69
C GLY A 33 0.93 5.12 3.12
N ALA A 34 1.36 4.70 4.30
CA ALA A 34 1.01 3.41 4.89
C ALA A 34 0.32 3.61 6.24
N LEU A 35 -0.37 2.57 6.73
CA LEU A 35 -0.93 2.53 8.07
C LEU A 35 -0.23 1.42 8.88
N TYR A 36 0.19 1.72 10.10
CA TYR A 36 0.69 0.73 11.02
C TYR A 36 -0.32 0.45 12.13
N TRP A 37 -0.75 -0.80 12.22
CA TRP A 37 -1.65 -1.30 13.25
C TRP A 37 -0.83 -2.01 14.31
N GLU A 38 -0.37 -1.23 15.29
CA GLU A 38 0.59 -1.68 16.30
C GLU A 38 0.07 -2.86 17.13
N ALA A 39 -1.21 -2.84 17.53
CA ALA A 39 -1.81 -3.91 18.34
C ALA A 39 -1.85 -5.28 17.62
N GLU A 40 -1.84 -5.29 16.29
CA GLU A 40 -1.86 -6.49 15.46
C GLU A 40 -0.52 -6.72 14.74
N ASP A 41 0.49 -5.92 15.07
CA ASP A 41 1.82 -5.94 14.44
C ASP A 41 1.75 -6.00 12.91
N THR A 42 0.89 -5.16 12.33
CA THR A 42 0.52 -5.23 10.91
C THR A 42 0.73 -3.90 10.21
N LEU A 43 1.50 -3.93 9.11
CA LEU A 43 1.63 -2.82 8.17
C LEU A 43 0.61 -2.99 7.04
N LEU A 44 -0.19 -1.96 6.80
CA LEU A 44 -1.16 -1.91 5.71
C LEU A 44 -0.66 -0.94 4.64
N VAL A 45 -0.65 -1.38 3.39
CA VAL A 45 -0.33 -0.58 2.20
C VAL A 45 -1.37 -0.85 1.12
N ALA A 46 -1.57 0.09 0.19
CA ALA A 46 -2.50 -0.05 -0.92
C ALA A 46 -1.89 0.56 -2.19
N ASP A 47 -2.45 0.21 -3.35
CA ASP A 47 -2.17 0.85 -4.64
C ASP A 47 -0.67 0.95 -4.97
N LEU A 48 0.06 -0.14 -4.76
CA LEU A 48 1.50 -0.17 -5.07
C LEU A 48 1.75 -0.01 -6.57
N HIS A 49 0.83 -0.52 -7.41
CA HIS A 49 0.86 -0.45 -8.88
C HIS A 49 2.22 -0.78 -9.46
N LEU A 50 2.84 -1.87 -9.00
CA LEU A 50 4.11 -2.36 -9.52
C LEU A 50 4.00 -2.61 -11.03
N GLU A 51 5.10 -2.47 -11.76
CA GLU A 51 5.20 -2.66 -13.22
C GLU A 51 4.31 -1.72 -14.06
N LYS A 52 3.96 -0.56 -13.53
CA LYS A 52 3.21 0.46 -14.26
C LYS A 52 3.98 0.94 -15.49
N GLY A 53 5.28 1.18 -15.37
CA GLY A 53 6.15 1.59 -16.47
C GLY A 53 6.18 0.57 -17.61
N ALA A 54 6.31 -0.72 -17.28
CA ALA A 54 6.31 -1.81 -18.26
C ALA A 54 4.95 -1.90 -18.99
N ALA A 55 3.82 -1.75 -18.28
CA ALA A 55 2.50 -1.75 -18.87
C ALA A 55 2.25 -0.58 -19.83
N TYR A 56 2.82 0.60 -19.57
CA TYR A 56 2.75 1.76 -20.47
C TYR A 56 3.70 1.58 -21.66
N ALA A 57 4.90 1.03 -21.46
CA ALA A 57 5.85 0.75 -22.55
C ALA A 57 5.26 -0.23 -23.58
N ALA A 58 4.54 -1.26 -23.14
CA ALA A 58 3.84 -2.19 -24.02
C ALA A 58 2.78 -1.52 -24.91
N ARG A 59 2.34 -0.29 -24.56
CA ARG A 59 1.41 0.54 -25.33
C ARG A 59 2.11 1.65 -26.15
N GLY A 60 3.43 1.59 -26.25
CA GLY A 60 4.24 2.58 -26.96
C GLY A 60 4.50 3.88 -26.20
N MET A 61 4.12 3.95 -24.94
CA MET A 61 4.43 5.08 -24.06
C MET A 61 5.63 4.75 -23.18
N LEU A 62 6.79 5.27 -23.54
CA LEU A 62 8.03 5.03 -22.80
C LEU A 62 8.03 5.84 -21.50
N LEU A 63 7.74 5.18 -20.39
CA LEU A 63 8.00 5.69 -19.05
C LEU A 63 9.32 5.12 -18.53
N PRO A 64 10.05 5.86 -17.66
CA PRO A 64 11.27 5.32 -17.06
C PRO A 64 10.94 4.05 -16.26
N PRO A 65 11.70 2.94 -16.41
CA PRO A 65 11.39 1.63 -15.81
C PRO A 65 11.78 1.54 -14.31
N TYR A 66 11.73 2.65 -13.57
CA TYR A 66 12.21 2.71 -12.18
C TYR A 66 11.08 2.80 -11.16
N ASP A 67 9.84 2.75 -11.58
CA ASP A 67 8.67 2.87 -10.72
C ASP A 67 8.58 1.74 -9.70
N THR A 68 8.74 0.48 -10.13
CA THR A 68 8.73 -0.71 -9.28
C THR A 68 9.85 -0.66 -8.25
N ARG A 69 11.10 -0.45 -8.68
CA ARG A 69 12.25 -0.32 -7.79
C ARG A 69 12.07 0.79 -6.76
N SER A 70 11.56 1.93 -7.18
CA SER A 70 11.31 3.08 -6.31
C SER A 70 10.24 2.77 -5.25
N THR A 71 9.14 2.12 -5.66
CA THR A 71 8.05 1.71 -4.76
C THR A 71 8.53 0.68 -3.75
N LEU A 72 9.20 -0.39 -4.19
CA LEU A 72 9.76 -1.42 -3.30
C LEU A 72 10.82 -0.87 -2.35
N SER A 73 11.67 0.05 -2.81
CA SER A 73 12.67 0.71 -1.96
C SER A 73 12.02 1.59 -0.89
N ARG A 74 10.94 2.28 -1.22
CA ARG A 74 10.16 3.07 -0.24
C ARG A 74 9.48 2.16 0.77
N LEU A 75 8.85 1.07 0.31
CA LEU A 75 8.23 0.07 1.18
C LEU A 75 9.27 -0.56 2.11
N GLY A 76 10.45 -0.89 1.61
CA GLY A 76 11.55 -1.42 2.42
C GLY A 76 12.00 -0.48 3.55
N LYS A 77 12.02 0.84 3.30
CA LYS A 77 12.32 1.83 4.33
C LYS A 77 11.24 1.88 5.42
N ILE A 78 9.97 1.73 5.04
CA ILE A 78 8.86 1.68 6.00
C ILE A 78 8.96 0.41 6.84
N ILE A 79 9.14 -0.75 6.19
CA ILE A 79 9.30 -2.04 6.87
C ILE A 79 10.48 -1.98 7.85
N ALA A 80 11.63 -1.46 7.43
CA ALA A 80 12.80 -1.32 8.31
C ALA A 80 12.57 -0.38 9.51
N ALA A 81 11.66 0.59 9.37
CA ALA A 81 11.38 1.55 10.44
C ALA A 81 10.41 1.01 11.51
N VAL A 82 9.44 0.15 11.13
CA VAL A 82 8.40 -0.36 12.05
C VAL A 82 8.56 -1.85 12.34
N ASP A 83 9.36 -2.57 11.54
CA ASP A 83 9.65 -4.01 11.59
C ASP A 83 8.42 -4.88 11.87
N PRO A 84 7.39 -4.82 11.01
CA PRO A 84 6.12 -5.48 11.27
C PRO A 84 6.23 -7.00 11.09
N GLY A 85 5.56 -7.76 11.93
CA GLY A 85 5.43 -9.23 11.75
C GLY A 85 4.50 -9.59 10.59
N ARG A 86 3.64 -8.65 10.16
CA ARG A 86 2.71 -8.88 9.05
C ARG A 86 2.64 -7.67 8.13
N VAL A 87 2.55 -7.93 6.81
CA VAL A 87 2.26 -6.92 5.79
C VAL A 87 1.02 -7.33 5.01
N VAL A 88 0.09 -6.39 4.83
CA VAL A 88 -1.12 -6.58 4.01
C VAL A 88 -1.16 -5.51 2.94
N ALA A 89 -1.07 -5.94 1.68
CA ALA A 89 -1.33 -5.11 0.52
C ALA A 89 -2.83 -5.16 0.19
N LEU A 90 -3.50 -4.01 0.26
CA LEU A 90 -4.97 -3.88 0.18
C LEU A 90 -5.48 -3.76 -1.27
N GLY A 91 -4.90 -4.49 -2.19
CA GLY A 91 -5.25 -4.52 -3.61
C GLY A 91 -4.47 -3.54 -4.46
N ASP A 92 -4.62 -3.70 -5.77
CA ASP A 92 -3.92 -2.93 -6.81
C ASP A 92 -2.40 -2.90 -6.60
N SER A 93 -1.85 -4.05 -6.18
CA SER A 93 -0.42 -4.22 -5.94
C SER A 93 0.36 -4.21 -7.24
N PHE A 94 -0.23 -4.72 -8.32
CA PHE A 94 0.30 -4.68 -9.66
C PHE A 94 -0.60 -3.86 -10.59
N HIS A 95 0.01 -3.25 -11.60
CA HIS A 95 -0.78 -2.48 -12.57
C HIS A 95 -1.69 -3.37 -13.42
N ARG A 96 -1.38 -4.65 -13.53
CA ARG A 96 -2.18 -5.74 -14.11
C ARG A 96 -1.70 -7.07 -13.55
N SER A 97 -2.59 -8.07 -13.52
CA SER A 97 -2.23 -9.42 -13.06
C SER A 97 -1.02 -10.00 -13.78
N GLU A 98 -0.95 -9.85 -15.11
CA GLU A 98 0.14 -10.39 -15.93
C GLU A 98 1.49 -9.72 -15.64
N CYS A 99 1.49 -8.54 -15.03
CA CYS A 99 2.73 -7.85 -14.68
C CYS A 99 3.49 -8.53 -13.54
N ALA A 100 2.81 -9.31 -12.71
CA ALA A 100 3.45 -10.03 -11.61
C ALA A 100 4.47 -11.06 -12.08
N ASP A 101 4.22 -11.71 -13.24
CA ASP A 101 5.12 -12.68 -13.85
C ASP A 101 6.30 -12.03 -14.62
N ASN A 102 6.26 -10.71 -14.82
CA ASN A 102 7.21 -9.97 -15.64
C ASN A 102 8.18 -9.09 -14.84
N LEU A 103 8.17 -9.23 -13.50
CA LEU A 103 9.14 -8.52 -12.66
C LEU A 103 10.57 -8.83 -13.11
N VAL A 104 11.40 -7.80 -13.27
CA VAL A 104 12.82 -8.01 -13.49
C VAL A 104 13.45 -8.69 -12.28
N GLU A 105 14.45 -9.55 -12.51
CA GLU A 105 15.06 -10.42 -11.49
C GLU A 105 15.46 -9.68 -10.22
N ASP A 106 16.06 -8.51 -10.33
CA ASP A 106 16.47 -7.70 -9.20
C ASP A 106 15.31 -7.15 -8.37
N ASP A 107 14.17 -6.81 -9.01
CA ASP A 107 12.98 -6.30 -8.32
C ASP A 107 12.21 -7.44 -7.67
N PHE A 108 12.18 -8.60 -8.33
CA PHE A 108 11.66 -9.83 -7.75
C PHE A 108 12.45 -10.24 -6.51
N ALA A 109 13.78 -10.27 -6.59
CA ALA A 109 14.64 -10.58 -5.44
C ALA A 109 14.43 -9.60 -4.28
N LEU A 110 14.26 -8.29 -4.57
CA LEU A 110 13.96 -7.30 -3.55
C LEU A 110 12.59 -7.56 -2.92
N LEU A 111 11.56 -7.86 -3.71
CA LEU A 111 10.22 -8.19 -3.22
C LEU A 111 10.25 -9.41 -2.30
N MET A 112 10.94 -10.49 -2.70
CA MET A 112 11.09 -11.69 -1.89
C MET A 112 11.80 -11.40 -0.56
N LYS A 113 12.86 -10.58 -0.60
CA LYS A 113 13.58 -10.15 0.60
C LYS A 113 12.70 -9.35 1.56
N LEU A 114 11.79 -8.53 1.07
CA LEU A 114 10.86 -7.76 1.91
C LEU A 114 9.85 -8.68 2.63
N GLN A 115 9.58 -9.86 2.08
CA GLN A 115 8.66 -10.84 2.66
C GLN A 115 9.35 -11.74 3.70
N GLU A 116 10.68 -11.84 3.70
CA GLU A 116 11.43 -12.72 4.60
C GLU A 116 11.07 -12.46 6.08
N GLY A 117 10.71 -13.53 6.78
CA GLY A 117 10.40 -13.51 8.22
C GLY A 117 9.08 -12.82 8.58
N ARG A 118 8.17 -12.58 7.62
CA ARG A 118 6.89 -11.92 7.82
C ARG A 118 5.73 -12.70 7.20
N ASP A 119 4.56 -12.60 7.82
CA ASP A 119 3.32 -12.98 7.17
C ASP A 119 2.98 -11.93 6.09
N TRP A 120 2.86 -12.35 4.83
CA TRP A 120 2.54 -11.43 3.75
C TRP A 120 1.23 -11.81 3.09
N PHE A 121 0.32 -10.83 2.98
CA PHE A 121 -0.98 -11.00 2.36
C PHE A 121 -1.17 -10.05 1.19
N TRP A 122 -1.61 -10.60 0.07
CA TRP A 122 -2.02 -9.89 -1.12
C TRP A 122 -3.54 -9.94 -1.23
N ILE A 123 -4.22 -8.83 -0.97
CA ILE A 123 -5.64 -8.71 -1.26
C ILE A 123 -5.75 -8.35 -2.74
N CYS A 124 -6.61 -9.07 -3.48
CA CYS A 124 -6.86 -8.81 -4.89
C CYS A 124 -7.56 -7.46 -5.07
N GLY A 125 -7.11 -6.67 -6.04
CA GLY A 125 -7.74 -5.43 -6.48
C GLY A 125 -8.43 -5.59 -7.84
N ASN A 126 -8.97 -4.49 -8.36
CA ASN A 126 -9.60 -4.50 -9.68
C ASN A 126 -8.57 -4.50 -10.83
N HIS A 127 -7.34 -4.02 -10.58
CA HIS A 127 -6.23 -4.08 -11.53
C HIS A 127 -5.52 -5.45 -11.53
N ASP A 128 -5.52 -6.13 -10.40
CA ASP A 128 -4.84 -7.41 -10.18
C ASP A 128 -5.74 -8.46 -9.53
N PRO A 129 -6.89 -8.82 -10.16
CA PRO A 129 -7.86 -9.76 -9.60
C PRO A 129 -7.30 -11.17 -9.41
N HIS A 130 -6.20 -11.49 -10.07
CA HIS A 130 -5.51 -12.77 -9.98
C HIS A 130 -4.01 -12.53 -9.88
N LEU A 131 -3.40 -13.02 -8.81
CA LEU A 131 -1.96 -12.95 -8.60
C LEU A 131 -1.36 -14.36 -8.58
N PRO A 132 -0.19 -14.58 -9.21
CA PRO A 132 0.44 -15.88 -9.27
C PRO A 132 1.07 -16.24 -7.91
N GLU A 133 1.14 -17.53 -7.60
CA GLU A 133 1.79 -18.04 -6.38
C GLU A 133 3.30 -17.71 -6.34
N SER A 134 3.90 -17.47 -7.51
CA SER A 134 5.33 -17.14 -7.65
C SER A 134 5.76 -15.91 -6.89
N ILE A 135 4.85 -14.94 -6.63
CA ILE A 135 5.19 -13.72 -5.88
C ILE A 135 5.33 -13.93 -4.38
N GLY A 136 5.12 -15.15 -3.87
CA GLY A 136 5.13 -15.45 -2.45
C GLY A 136 3.95 -14.87 -1.67
N GLY A 137 3.91 -15.10 -0.37
CA GLY A 137 2.82 -14.67 0.50
C GLY A 137 1.51 -15.43 0.28
N THR A 138 0.42 -14.89 0.79
CA THR A 138 -0.92 -15.47 0.68
C THR A 138 -1.82 -14.53 -0.12
N VAL A 139 -2.39 -15.02 -1.21
CA VAL A 139 -3.35 -14.27 -2.04
C VAL A 139 -4.78 -14.53 -1.55
N CYS A 140 -5.56 -13.49 -1.34
CA CYS A 140 -6.95 -13.60 -0.89
C CYS A 140 -7.80 -12.42 -1.40
N ALA A 141 -9.11 -12.62 -1.47
CA ALA A 141 -10.04 -11.54 -1.81
C ALA A 141 -10.30 -10.59 -0.62
N THR A 142 -10.28 -11.12 0.59
CA THR A 142 -10.47 -10.37 1.84
C THR A 142 -9.71 -11.05 2.96
N LEU A 143 -9.31 -10.28 3.97
CA LEU A 143 -8.72 -10.80 5.21
C LEU A 143 -9.48 -10.21 6.39
N THR A 144 -9.86 -11.04 7.37
CA THR A 144 -10.43 -10.56 8.62
C THR A 144 -9.37 -10.61 9.71
N LEU A 145 -9.07 -9.46 10.30
CA LEU A 145 -8.09 -9.32 11.38
C LEU A 145 -8.73 -8.58 12.56
N ALA A 146 -8.70 -9.18 13.75
CA ALA A 146 -9.27 -8.63 14.98
C ALA A 146 -10.73 -8.11 14.85
N GLY A 147 -11.53 -8.73 13.96
CA GLY A 147 -12.91 -8.34 13.70
C GLY A 147 -13.09 -7.17 12.72
N VAL A 148 -11.99 -6.70 12.09
CA VAL A 148 -12.00 -5.73 10.99
C VAL A 148 -11.80 -6.48 9.68
N VAL A 149 -12.60 -6.17 8.66
CA VAL A 149 -12.44 -6.73 7.32
C VAL A 149 -11.52 -5.84 6.51
N LEU A 150 -10.45 -6.43 5.97
CA LEU A 150 -9.50 -5.80 5.07
C LEU A 150 -9.85 -6.22 3.64
N ARG A 151 -10.01 -5.27 2.73
CA ARG A 151 -10.37 -5.51 1.32
C ARG A 151 -9.93 -4.33 0.44
N HIS A 152 -9.97 -4.51 -0.87
CA HIS A 152 -9.66 -3.42 -1.78
C HIS A 152 -10.83 -2.44 -1.90
N GLU A 153 -12.02 -2.91 -2.26
CA GLU A 153 -13.20 -2.06 -2.44
C GLU A 153 -14.20 -2.20 -1.27
N PRO A 154 -14.90 -1.11 -0.88
CA PRO A 154 -15.88 -1.17 0.20
C PRO A 154 -17.06 -2.09 -0.15
N SER A 155 -17.66 -2.72 0.85
CA SER A 155 -18.85 -3.54 0.67
C SER A 155 -20.12 -2.76 1.01
N GLU A 156 -21.08 -2.74 0.09
CA GLU A 156 -22.43 -2.19 0.37
C GLU A 156 -23.16 -2.97 1.48
N LYS A 157 -22.74 -4.21 1.76
CA LYS A 157 -23.31 -5.10 2.76
C LYS A 157 -22.48 -5.23 4.03
N ALA A 158 -21.53 -4.32 4.23
CA ALA A 158 -20.68 -4.35 5.42
C ALA A 158 -21.53 -4.22 6.68
N THR A 159 -21.37 -5.15 7.62
CA THR A 159 -22.04 -5.15 8.92
C THR A 159 -21.10 -4.79 10.06
N GLY A 160 -19.83 -4.53 9.76
CA GLY A 160 -18.77 -4.25 10.71
C GLY A 160 -17.73 -3.26 10.18
N PRO A 161 -16.69 -2.98 10.97
CA PRO A 161 -15.61 -2.11 10.53
C PRO A 161 -14.82 -2.71 9.37
N GLU A 162 -14.48 -1.88 8.38
CA GLU A 162 -13.66 -2.24 7.23
C GLU A 162 -12.48 -1.27 7.10
N ILE A 163 -11.39 -1.77 6.53
CA ILE A 163 -10.29 -0.96 5.98
C ILE A 163 -10.18 -1.31 4.50
N VAL A 164 -10.23 -0.30 3.67
CA VAL A 164 -10.20 -0.43 2.21
C VAL A 164 -8.94 0.19 1.64
N GLY A 165 -8.47 -0.36 0.50
CA GLY A 165 -7.30 0.13 -0.24
C GLY A 165 -7.63 1.27 -1.19
#